data_fa5567e8a96dffae14891512c14ed9e5
#
_entry.id   fa5567e8a96dffae14891512c14ed9e5
#
_cell.length_a   1.000
_cell.length_b   1.000
_cell.length_c   1.000
_cell.angle_alpha   90.00
_cell.angle_beta   90.00
_cell.angle_gamma   90.00
#
_symmetry.space_group_name_H-M   'P 1'
#
loop_
_entity.id
_entity.type
_entity.pdbx_description
1 polymer ?
#
loop_
_entity_poly.entity_id
_entity_poly.type
_entity_poly.pdbx_seq_one_letter_code
_entity_poly.pdbx_strand_id
1 'polypeptide(L)'
;MRSTALKIALIGHSTADLPPLAKSIAEHGSRSLELPLEVSTFESGTTNSAEHNLENFDLAFFAMSAHEGLDQEILKWWEAASELALPRALLITKIEDEQADFDEAILIARRVLDNFTTPYLVLHDDSGAPCALINLKDLTIHDYSTSEFKIYPCDDDHKVVIQEFREEYLSSLEEFAEDTFAFGLFIPAIPVSVKADIGFNEIMELIKPVNDQQSL
;
A
#
# COMPACT_ATOMS: atom_id res chain seq x y z
N MET A 1 -7.51 -9.17 28.93
CA MET A 1 -7.78 -9.31 27.50
C MET A 1 -7.83 -7.90 26.92
N ARG A 2 -6.78 -7.43 26.29
CA ARG A 2 -6.80 -6.17 25.54
C ARG A 2 -7.26 -6.52 24.13
N SER A 3 -8.53 -6.34 23.82
CA SER A 3 -8.98 -6.17 22.44
C SER A 3 -8.65 -4.73 22.06
N THR A 4 -7.38 -4.45 21.84
CA THR A 4 -6.98 -3.16 21.33
C THR A 4 -7.09 -3.23 19.82
N ALA A 5 -8.03 -2.46 19.26
CA ALA A 5 -8.07 -2.22 17.83
C ALA A 5 -6.71 -1.73 17.36
N LEU A 6 -6.23 -2.23 16.22
CA LEU A 6 -5.00 -1.74 15.59
C LEU A 6 -5.27 -0.34 15.02
N LYS A 7 -4.44 0.62 15.38
CA LYS A 7 -4.60 2.03 15.00
C LYS A 7 -3.75 2.35 13.79
N ILE A 8 -4.40 2.79 12.73
CA ILE A 8 -3.79 3.11 11.44
C ILE A 8 -3.93 4.59 11.15
N ALA A 9 -2.81 5.27 10.90
CA ALA A 9 -2.80 6.61 10.33
C ALA A 9 -2.86 6.50 8.80
N LEU A 10 -3.90 7.05 8.16
CA LEU A 10 -4.00 7.17 6.70
C LEU A 10 -3.78 8.63 6.31
N ILE A 11 -2.67 8.90 5.66
CA ILE A 11 -2.17 10.24 5.38
C ILE A 11 -2.11 10.44 3.86
N GLY A 12 -2.58 11.57 3.36
CA GLY A 12 -2.50 11.89 1.92
C GLY A 12 -3.17 13.19 1.56
N HIS A 13 -3.11 13.56 0.30
CA HIS A 13 -3.85 14.70 -0.22
C HIS A 13 -5.33 14.34 -0.41
N SER A 14 -6.23 15.34 -0.41
CA SER A 14 -7.67 15.15 -0.63
C SER A 14 -8.02 14.40 -1.93
N THR A 15 -7.13 14.50 -2.94
CA THR A 15 -7.28 13.81 -4.23
C THR A 15 -7.13 12.29 -4.15
N ALA A 16 -6.53 11.76 -3.09
CA ALA A 16 -6.37 10.32 -2.86
C ALA A 16 -7.62 9.62 -2.29
N ASP A 17 -8.73 10.36 -2.11
CA ASP A 17 -10.02 9.84 -1.59
C ASP A 17 -9.90 9.10 -0.24
N LEU A 18 -9.26 9.74 0.74
CA LEU A 18 -8.97 9.14 2.04
C LEU A 18 -10.18 8.55 2.78
N PRO A 19 -11.38 9.19 2.83
CA PRO A 19 -12.50 8.63 3.59
C PRO A 19 -13.02 7.29 3.03
N PRO A 20 -13.27 7.10 1.72
CA PRO A 20 -13.68 5.80 1.19
C PRO A 20 -12.57 4.74 1.31
N LEU A 21 -11.29 5.13 1.15
CA LEU A 21 -10.15 4.23 1.34
C LEU A 21 -10.07 3.74 2.80
N ALA A 22 -10.18 4.64 3.78
CA ALA A 22 -10.20 4.30 5.21
C ALA A 22 -11.33 3.31 5.55
N LYS A 23 -12.53 3.57 5.02
CA LYS A 23 -13.69 2.69 5.19
C LYS A 23 -13.43 1.29 4.64
N SER A 24 -12.90 1.19 3.42
CA SER A 24 -12.59 -0.10 2.78
C SER A 24 -11.52 -0.88 3.55
N ILE A 25 -10.45 -0.21 4.03
CA ILE A 25 -9.43 -0.84 4.87
C ILE A 25 -10.06 -1.42 6.14
N ALA A 26 -10.89 -0.66 6.85
CA ALA A 26 -11.54 -1.12 8.08
C ALA A 26 -12.50 -2.30 7.84
N GLU A 27 -13.26 -2.28 6.74
CA GLU A 27 -14.17 -3.34 6.36
C GLU A 27 -13.43 -4.63 5.99
N HIS A 28 -12.31 -4.55 5.26
CA HIS A 28 -11.47 -5.71 4.94
C HIS A 28 -10.80 -6.28 6.17
N GLY A 29 -10.30 -5.44 7.08
CA GLY A 29 -9.75 -5.89 8.35
C GLY A 29 -10.75 -6.69 9.18
N SER A 30 -11.97 -6.22 9.27
CA SER A 30 -13.03 -6.93 9.99
C SER A 30 -13.42 -8.27 9.36
N ARG A 31 -13.36 -8.36 8.01
CA ARG A 31 -13.72 -9.58 7.27
C ARG A 31 -12.59 -10.61 7.22
N SER A 32 -11.35 -10.17 6.97
CA SER A 32 -10.24 -11.06 6.67
C SER A 32 -9.37 -11.40 7.87
N LEU A 33 -9.25 -10.48 8.84
CA LEU A 33 -8.37 -10.62 10.00
C LEU A 33 -9.14 -10.85 11.30
N GLU A 34 -10.47 -10.73 11.26
CA GLU A 34 -11.33 -10.72 12.48
C GLU A 34 -10.83 -9.71 13.53
N LEU A 35 -10.13 -8.66 13.05
CA LEU A 35 -9.48 -7.63 13.84
C LEU A 35 -10.17 -6.28 13.63
N PRO A 36 -10.59 -5.59 14.69
CA PRO A 36 -11.06 -4.22 14.55
C PRO A 36 -9.89 -3.29 14.20
N LEU A 37 -10.00 -2.58 13.08
CA LEU A 37 -9.06 -1.55 12.66
C LEU A 37 -9.65 -0.17 12.92
N GLU A 38 -8.90 0.70 13.62
CA GLU A 38 -9.20 2.12 13.75
C GLU A 38 -8.37 2.91 12.75
N VAL A 39 -8.99 3.34 11.65
CA VAL A 39 -8.32 4.11 10.60
C VAL A 39 -8.65 5.59 10.75
N SER A 40 -7.65 6.40 11.09
CA SER A 40 -7.77 7.85 11.17
C SER A 40 -7.16 8.51 9.94
N THR A 41 -7.88 9.44 9.32
CA THR A 41 -7.43 10.12 8.09
C THR A 41 -6.82 11.49 8.40
N PHE A 42 -5.72 11.81 7.71
CA PHE A 42 -5.02 13.09 7.82
C PHE A 42 -4.74 13.64 6.42
N GLU A 43 -5.27 14.83 6.14
CA GLU A 43 -4.93 15.54 4.90
C GLU A 43 -3.59 16.26 5.08
N SER A 44 -2.64 16.00 4.19
CA SER A 44 -1.26 16.47 4.28
C SER A 44 -1.10 17.99 4.39
N GLY A 45 -1.98 18.75 3.76
CA GLY A 45 -1.91 20.23 3.72
C GLY A 45 -2.66 20.96 4.84
N THR A 46 -3.41 20.28 5.71
CA THR A 46 -4.37 20.94 6.62
C THR A 46 -3.98 20.98 8.10
N THR A 47 -2.95 20.25 8.53
CA THR A 47 -2.69 20.06 9.97
C THR A 47 -1.36 20.61 10.44
N ASN A 48 -1.42 21.44 11.46
CA ASN A 48 -0.28 21.80 12.29
C ASN A 48 0.15 20.61 13.15
N SER A 49 1.35 20.07 12.92
CA SER A 49 2.06 19.08 13.74
C SER A 49 1.85 17.59 13.37
N ALA A 50 2.51 17.16 12.28
CA ALA A 50 2.75 15.75 11.98
C ALA A 50 3.42 15.01 13.16
N GLU A 51 4.36 15.65 13.84
CA GLU A 51 5.21 15.07 14.87
C GLU A 51 4.44 14.56 16.11
N HIS A 52 3.33 15.20 16.48
CA HIS A 52 2.62 14.86 17.73
C HIS A 52 1.52 13.81 17.58
N ASN A 53 1.21 13.41 16.36
CA ASN A 53 0.05 12.53 16.11
C ASN A 53 0.43 11.07 15.84
N LEU A 54 1.61 10.79 15.27
CA LEU A 54 1.98 9.43 14.83
C LEU A 54 2.38 8.48 15.96
N GLU A 55 2.83 8.98 17.11
CA GLU A 55 3.23 8.16 18.27
C GLU A 55 2.10 7.26 18.83
N ASN A 56 0.85 7.57 18.50
CA ASN A 56 -0.31 6.83 18.99
C ASN A 56 -0.84 5.80 17.98
N PHE A 57 -0.15 5.61 16.85
CA PHE A 57 -0.52 4.70 15.79
C PHE A 57 0.44 3.51 15.74
N ASP A 58 -0.07 2.39 15.25
CA ASP A 58 0.67 1.14 15.14
C ASP A 58 1.31 1.00 13.76
N LEU A 59 0.73 1.66 12.75
CA LEU A 59 1.27 1.78 11.39
C LEU A 59 0.72 3.01 10.66
N ALA A 60 1.38 3.42 9.60
CA ALA A 60 0.96 4.52 8.74
C ALA A 60 0.84 4.09 7.27
N PHE A 61 -0.26 4.45 6.64
CA PHE A 61 -0.41 4.36 5.19
C PHE A 61 -0.38 5.76 4.58
N PHE A 62 0.44 5.92 3.55
CA PHE A 62 0.56 7.16 2.78
C PHE A 62 -0.14 6.96 1.44
N ALA A 63 -1.18 7.75 1.17
CA ALA A 63 -1.99 7.61 -0.02
C ALA A 63 -1.70 8.72 -1.03
N MET A 64 -1.44 8.36 -2.29
CA MET A 64 -1.35 9.29 -3.41
C MET A 64 -2.20 8.80 -4.58
N SER A 65 -2.76 9.74 -5.34
CA SER A 65 -3.46 9.45 -6.59
C SER A 65 -2.47 9.07 -7.70
N ALA A 66 -2.76 8.01 -8.45
CA ALA A 66 -1.96 7.59 -9.59
C ALA A 66 -1.93 8.63 -10.73
N HIS A 67 -2.92 9.53 -10.77
CA HIS A 67 -3.02 10.60 -11.76
C HIS A 67 -2.47 11.95 -11.27
N GLU A 68 -2.81 12.34 -10.03
CA GLU A 68 -2.52 13.69 -9.54
C GLU A 68 -1.20 13.81 -8.77
N GLY A 69 -0.58 12.66 -8.45
CA GLY A 69 0.74 12.62 -7.82
C GLY A 69 0.73 12.95 -6.32
N LEU A 70 1.86 13.46 -5.83
CA LEU A 70 2.16 13.71 -4.42
C LEU A 70 2.14 15.20 -4.08
N ASP A 71 1.58 15.53 -2.92
CA ASP A 71 1.77 16.83 -2.27
C ASP A 71 3.08 16.84 -1.48
N GLN A 72 3.85 17.93 -1.59
CA GLN A 72 5.13 18.07 -0.87
C GLN A 72 4.98 18.07 0.67
N GLU A 73 3.81 18.45 1.20
CA GLU A 73 3.56 18.43 2.65
C GLU A 73 3.54 16.99 3.21
N ILE A 74 3.35 15.98 2.39
CA ILE A 74 3.40 14.57 2.80
C ILE A 74 4.79 14.16 3.29
N LEU A 75 5.86 14.84 2.82
CA LEU A 75 7.24 14.54 3.19
C LEU A 75 7.45 14.68 4.71
N LYS A 76 6.87 15.69 5.33
CA LYS A 76 6.98 15.89 6.79
C LYS A 76 6.40 14.72 7.59
N TRP A 77 5.28 14.18 7.12
CA TRP A 77 4.65 13.00 7.71
C TRP A 77 5.47 11.73 7.50
N TRP A 78 6.04 11.62 6.30
CA TRP A 78 6.91 10.49 5.95
C TRP A 78 8.18 10.46 6.81
N GLU A 79 8.83 11.61 6.97
CA GLU A 79 10.01 11.77 7.83
C GLU A 79 9.67 11.46 9.30
N ALA A 80 8.56 12.00 9.82
CA ALA A 80 8.12 11.74 11.19
C ALA A 80 7.84 10.24 11.42
N ALA A 81 7.19 9.54 10.47
CA ALA A 81 6.98 8.11 10.54
C ALA A 81 8.31 7.33 10.49
N SER A 82 9.29 7.82 9.72
CA SER A 82 10.63 7.24 9.64
C SER A 82 11.40 7.37 10.97
N GLU A 83 11.36 8.55 11.59
CA GLU A 83 12.01 8.79 12.89
C GLU A 83 11.45 7.91 14.02
N LEU A 84 10.16 7.60 13.95
CA LEU A 84 9.48 6.69 14.87
C LEU A 84 9.69 5.20 14.55
N ALA A 85 10.39 4.88 13.45
CA ALA A 85 10.47 3.52 12.90
C ALA A 85 9.08 2.86 12.73
N LEU A 86 8.05 3.68 12.44
CA LEU A 86 6.69 3.22 12.30
C LEU A 86 6.55 2.37 11.03
N PRO A 87 5.97 1.16 11.10
CA PRO A 87 5.62 0.39 9.90
C PRO A 87 4.81 1.26 8.94
N ARG A 88 5.22 1.33 7.67
CA ARG A 88 4.55 2.21 6.70
C ARG A 88 4.55 1.66 5.30
N ALA A 89 3.52 2.00 4.53
CA ALA A 89 3.41 1.67 3.13
C ALA A 89 2.86 2.86 2.32
N LEU A 90 3.22 2.92 1.05
CA LEU A 90 2.67 3.85 0.09
C LEU A 90 1.49 3.18 -0.63
N LEU A 91 0.31 3.79 -0.63
CA LEU A 91 -0.86 3.33 -1.36
C LEU A 91 -1.07 4.22 -2.59
N ILE A 92 -0.90 3.65 -3.77
CA ILE A 92 -1.16 4.34 -5.04
C ILE A 92 -2.62 4.11 -5.40
N THR A 93 -3.45 5.13 -5.20
CA THR A 93 -4.91 5.04 -5.36
C THR A 93 -5.37 5.46 -6.75
N LYS A 94 -6.63 5.16 -7.08
CA LYS A 94 -7.27 5.55 -8.36
C LYS A 94 -6.54 4.99 -9.59
N ILE A 95 -6.00 3.80 -9.48
CA ILE A 95 -5.34 3.13 -10.60
C ILE A 95 -6.31 2.82 -11.77
N GLU A 96 -7.62 2.93 -11.53
CA GLU A 96 -8.69 2.75 -12.52
C GLU A 96 -9.06 4.01 -13.30
N ASP A 97 -8.47 5.16 -12.98
CA ASP A 97 -8.76 6.39 -13.72
C ASP A 97 -8.11 6.33 -15.11
N GLU A 98 -8.79 6.88 -16.13
CA GLU A 98 -8.33 6.86 -17.54
C GLU A 98 -6.95 7.50 -17.74
N GLN A 99 -6.55 8.41 -16.85
CA GLN A 99 -5.27 9.12 -16.91
C GLN A 99 -4.28 8.59 -15.86
N ALA A 100 -4.61 7.51 -15.16
CA ALA A 100 -3.72 6.91 -14.19
C ALA A 100 -2.57 6.18 -14.90
N ASP A 101 -1.37 6.40 -14.41
CA ASP A 101 -0.17 5.65 -14.78
C ASP A 101 0.57 5.27 -13.49
N PHE A 102 0.48 3.99 -13.14
CA PHE A 102 1.10 3.48 -11.92
C PHE A 102 2.62 3.64 -11.94
N ASP A 103 3.26 3.38 -13.07
CA ASP A 103 4.72 3.45 -13.19
C ASP A 103 5.21 4.91 -13.12
N GLU A 104 4.47 5.84 -13.75
CA GLU A 104 4.77 7.27 -13.62
C GLU A 104 4.56 7.76 -12.18
N ALA A 105 3.50 7.32 -11.50
CA ALA A 105 3.25 7.64 -10.10
C ALA A 105 4.40 7.16 -9.19
N ILE A 106 4.91 5.95 -9.40
CA ILE A 106 6.09 5.42 -8.70
C ILE A 106 7.32 6.26 -8.96
N LEU A 107 7.57 6.68 -10.21
CA LEU A 107 8.71 7.55 -10.55
C LEU A 107 8.61 8.93 -9.88
N ILE A 108 7.41 9.49 -9.77
CA ILE A 108 7.18 10.75 -9.06
C ILE A 108 7.42 10.57 -7.56
N ALA A 109 6.88 9.51 -6.97
CA ALA A 109 7.04 9.22 -5.56
C ALA A 109 8.53 9.03 -5.19
N ARG A 110 9.31 8.32 -5.99
CA ARG A 110 10.76 8.10 -5.78
C ARG A 110 11.60 9.39 -5.80
N ARG A 111 11.09 10.50 -6.35
CA ARG A 111 11.77 11.80 -6.31
C ARG A 111 11.55 12.58 -5.02
N VAL A 112 10.52 12.23 -4.27
CA VAL A 112 10.06 12.93 -3.06
C VAL A 112 10.26 12.06 -1.83
N LEU A 113 9.89 10.80 -1.93
CA LEU A 113 10.01 9.80 -0.88
C LEU A 113 11.15 8.85 -1.22
N ASP A 114 11.88 8.42 -0.22
CA ASP A 114 12.96 7.45 -0.33
C ASP A 114 12.58 6.09 0.27
N ASN A 115 13.40 5.08 -0.03
CA ASN A 115 13.38 3.76 0.61
C ASN A 115 12.05 3.01 0.54
N PHE A 116 11.37 3.00 -0.62
CA PHE A 116 10.23 2.10 -0.83
C PHE A 116 10.43 1.20 -2.05
N THR A 117 9.76 0.05 -2.06
CA THR A 117 9.81 -0.97 -3.10
C THR A 117 8.44 -1.18 -3.74
N THR A 118 8.42 -1.77 -4.94
CA THR A 118 7.20 -2.08 -5.69
C THR A 118 7.03 -3.59 -5.83
N PRO A 119 6.39 -4.28 -4.86
CA PRO A 119 6.23 -5.73 -4.91
C PRO A 119 5.20 -6.22 -5.91
N TYR A 120 4.35 -5.32 -6.44
CA TYR A 120 3.25 -5.67 -7.32
C TYR A 120 3.25 -4.82 -8.60
N LEU A 121 2.89 -5.45 -9.73
CA LEU A 121 2.57 -4.77 -10.99
C LEU A 121 1.08 -4.87 -11.26
N VAL A 122 0.52 -3.85 -11.92
CA VAL A 122 -0.90 -3.81 -12.29
C VAL A 122 -1.10 -4.46 -13.65
N LEU A 123 -2.01 -5.42 -13.74
CA LEU A 123 -2.52 -5.95 -15.01
C LEU A 123 -3.83 -5.28 -15.37
N HIS A 124 -3.97 -5.00 -16.67
CA HIS A 124 -5.16 -4.42 -17.26
C HIS A 124 -5.83 -5.43 -18.19
N ASP A 125 -7.16 -5.36 -18.27
CA ASP A 125 -7.93 -6.12 -19.23
C ASP A 125 -7.90 -5.48 -20.63
N ASP A 126 -8.58 -6.10 -21.60
CA ASP A 126 -8.66 -5.61 -22.99
C ASP A 126 -9.31 -4.22 -23.11
N SER A 127 -10.02 -3.75 -22.11
CA SER A 127 -10.62 -2.41 -22.07
C SER A 127 -9.67 -1.36 -21.46
N GLY A 128 -8.54 -1.79 -20.91
CA GLY A 128 -7.59 -0.94 -20.20
C GLY A 128 -7.93 -0.74 -18.72
N ALA A 129 -8.91 -1.46 -18.18
CA ALA A 129 -9.22 -1.40 -16.76
C ALA A 129 -8.30 -2.30 -15.93
N PRO A 130 -7.83 -1.86 -14.74
CA PRO A 130 -7.05 -2.73 -13.88
C PRO A 130 -7.90 -3.91 -13.40
N CYS A 131 -7.37 -5.13 -13.53
CA CYS A 131 -8.11 -6.34 -13.22
C CYS A 131 -7.37 -7.34 -12.34
N ALA A 132 -6.04 -7.22 -12.23
CA ALA A 132 -5.22 -8.11 -11.41
C ALA A 132 -3.91 -7.44 -10.98
N LEU A 133 -3.23 -8.07 -10.00
CA LEU A 133 -1.89 -7.71 -9.58
C LEU A 133 -0.95 -8.89 -9.78
N ILE A 134 0.26 -8.64 -10.30
CA ILE A 134 1.34 -9.63 -10.32
C ILE A 134 2.20 -9.44 -9.09
N ASN A 135 2.32 -10.46 -8.26
CA ASN A 135 3.30 -10.51 -7.19
C ASN A 135 4.67 -10.88 -7.77
N LEU A 136 5.64 -9.97 -7.66
CA LEU A 136 6.98 -10.14 -8.23
C LEU A 136 7.85 -11.14 -7.46
N LYS A 137 7.54 -11.45 -6.20
CA LYS A 137 8.31 -12.41 -5.40
C LYS A 137 8.07 -13.84 -5.87
N ASP A 138 6.84 -14.29 -5.83
CA ASP A 138 6.47 -15.66 -6.06
C ASP A 138 5.88 -15.94 -7.45
N LEU A 139 5.78 -14.88 -8.29
CA LEU A 139 5.25 -14.95 -9.65
C LEU A 139 3.82 -15.49 -9.69
N THR A 140 2.97 -14.94 -8.85
CA THR A 140 1.54 -15.22 -8.84
C THR A 140 0.73 -14.03 -9.33
N ILE A 141 -0.43 -14.32 -9.93
CA ILE A 141 -1.43 -13.35 -10.33
C ILE A 141 -2.55 -13.37 -9.32
N HIS A 142 -2.81 -12.21 -8.71
CA HIS A 142 -3.91 -11.94 -7.81
C HIS A 142 -5.05 -11.35 -8.64
N ASP A 143 -6.03 -12.16 -8.98
CA ASP A 143 -7.10 -11.85 -9.92
C ASP A 143 -8.32 -11.26 -9.22
N TYR A 144 -8.66 -10.04 -9.62
CA TYR A 144 -9.81 -9.26 -9.15
C TYR A 144 -10.88 -9.07 -10.24
N SER A 145 -10.73 -9.72 -11.41
CA SER A 145 -11.65 -9.57 -12.55
C SER A 145 -13.06 -10.12 -12.27
N THR A 146 -13.19 -10.94 -11.23
CA THR A 146 -14.46 -11.54 -10.81
C THR A 146 -14.76 -11.20 -9.35
N SER A 147 -16.01 -11.44 -8.91
CA SER A 147 -16.40 -11.26 -7.51
C SER A 147 -15.69 -12.21 -6.53
N GLU A 148 -15.05 -13.26 -7.02
CA GLU A 148 -14.27 -14.19 -6.23
C GLU A 148 -12.78 -13.93 -6.48
N PHE A 149 -12.06 -13.50 -5.44
CA PHE A 149 -10.62 -13.32 -5.49
C PHE A 149 -9.90 -14.65 -5.71
N LYS A 150 -8.95 -14.69 -6.63
CA LYS A 150 -8.19 -15.90 -6.96
C LYS A 150 -6.71 -15.60 -7.10
N ILE A 151 -5.89 -16.58 -6.73
CA ILE A 151 -4.43 -16.54 -6.92
C ILE A 151 -4.02 -17.73 -7.76
N TYR A 152 -3.26 -17.48 -8.82
CA TYR A 152 -2.70 -18.53 -9.68
C TYR A 152 -1.31 -18.15 -10.20
N PRO A 153 -0.48 -19.11 -10.62
CA PRO A 153 0.87 -18.83 -11.14
C PRO A 153 0.84 -17.99 -12.42
N CYS A 154 1.81 -17.11 -12.59
CA CYS A 154 2.05 -16.43 -13.86
C CYS A 154 2.37 -17.45 -14.96
N ASP A 155 1.84 -17.23 -16.16
CA ASP A 155 2.27 -17.95 -17.35
C ASP A 155 3.66 -17.48 -17.82
N ASP A 156 4.21 -18.19 -18.80
CA ASP A 156 5.58 -17.91 -19.28
C ASP A 156 5.69 -16.58 -20.04
N ASP A 157 4.62 -16.14 -20.69
CA ASP A 157 4.59 -14.87 -21.42
C ASP A 157 4.66 -13.70 -20.43
N HIS A 158 3.88 -13.72 -19.34
CA HIS A 158 3.97 -12.73 -18.27
C HIS A 158 5.36 -12.72 -17.64
N LYS A 159 5.94 -13.88 -17.31
CA LYS A 159 7.28 -13.97 -16.68
C LYS A 159 8.37 -13.29 -17.50
N VAL A 160 8.31 -13.41 -18.83
CA VAL A 160 9.29 -12.75 -19.73
C VAL A 160 9.16 -11.24 -19.65
N VAL A 161 7.93 -10.72 -19.69
CA VAL A 161 7.69 -9.25 -19.70
C VAL A 161 8.08 -8.61 -18.37
N ILE A 162 7.86 -9.29 -17.24
CA ILE A 162 8.09 -8.71 -15.91
C ILE A 162 9.49 -9.00 -15.34
N GLN A 163 10.37 -9.68 -16.09
CA GLN A 163 11.66 -10.15 -15.57
C GLN A 163 12.51 -9.00 -15.01
N GLU A 164 12.60 -7.88 -15.69
CA GLU A 164 13.42 -6.73 -15.27
C GLU A 164 12.89 -6.12 -13.95
N PHE A 165 11.59 -5.92 -13.85
CA PHE A 165 10.93 -5.44 -12.62
C PHE A 165 11.16 -6.41 -11.45
N ARG A 166 11.09 -7.70 -11.72
CA ARG A 166 11.34 -8.72 -10.72
C ARG A 166 12.77 -8.72 -10.21
N GLU A 167 13.75 -8.59 -11.12
CA GLU A 167 15.16 -8.51 -10.75
C GLU A 167 15.45 -7.27 -9.89
N GLU A 168 14.89 -6.10 -10.22
CA GLU A 168 14.97 -4.89 -9.41
C GLU A 168 14.36 -5.13 -8.02
N TYR A 169 13.16 -5.70 -7.96
CA TYR A 169 12.48 -5.98 -6.70
C TYR A 169 13.27 -6.97 -5.83
N LEU A 170 13.73 -8.09 -6.38
CA LEU A 170 14.53 -9.08 -5.63
C LEU A 170 15.85 -8.50 -5.13
N SER A 171 16.48 -7.61 -5.90
CA SER A 171 17.68 -6.90 -5.46
C SER A 171 17.38 -5.99 -4.25
N SER A 172 16.22 -5.34 -4.21
CA SER A 172 15.82 -4.53 -3.05
C SER A 172 15.59 -5.36 -1.79
N LEU A 173 15.18 -6.63 -1.92
CA LEU A 173 15.00 -7.54 -0.78
C LEU A 173 16.31 -8.01 -0.17
N GLU A 174 17.45 -7.89 -0.85
CA GLU A 174 18.76 -8.16 -0.26
C GLU A 174 19.12 -7.17 0.84
N GLU A 175 18.57 -5.94 0.77
CA GLU A 175 18.75 -4.91 1.78
C GLU A 175 17.72 -5.03 2.90
N PHE A 176 16.42 -5.16 2.56
CA PHE A 176 15.32 -5.24 3.51
C PHE A 176 14.30 -6.31 3.10
N ALA A 177 14.28 -7.42 3.82
CA ALA A 177 13.33 -8.50 3.58
C ALA A 177 11.89 -8.08 3.97
N GLU A 178 10.88 -8.66 3.31
CA GLU A 178 9.46 -8.31 3.53
C GLU A 178 8.98 -8.54 4.97
N ASP A 179 9.54 -9.52 5.68
CA ASP A 179 9.24 -9.80 7.07
C ASP A 179 9.71 -8.70 8.04
N THR A 180 10.50 -7.73 7.54
CA THR A 180 10.91 -6.54 8.30
C THR A 180 9.91 -5.39 8.23
N PHE A 181 8.77 -5.55 7.56
CA PHE A 181 7.72 -4.53 7.48
C PHE A 181 7.28 -4.05 8.86
N ALA A 182 6.98 -4.96 9.78
CA ALA A 182 6.53 -4.63 11.12
C ALA A 182 7.58 -3.90 11.99
N PHE A 183 8.83 -3.83 11.51
CA PHE A 183 9.91 -3.04 12.13
C PHE A 183 10.19 -1.71 11.40
N GLY A 184 9.35 -1.36 10.40
CA GLY A 184 9.48 -0.13 9.62
C GLY A 184 10.66 -0.11 8.63
N LEU A 185 11.27 -1.26 8.34
CA LEU A 185 12.45 -1.37 7.45
C LEU A 185 12.05 -1.66 5.99
N PHE A 186 11.15 -2.62 5.76
CA PHE A 186 10.57 -2.86 4.45
C PHE A 186 9.39 -1.93 4.23
N ILE A 187 9.38 -1.17 3.14
CA ILE A 187 8.34 -0.17 2.84
C ILE A 187 7.78 -0.43 1.44
N PRO A 188 6.64 -1.12 1.32
CA PRO A 188 6.06 -1.42 0.02
C PRO A 188 5.17 -0.28 -0.52
N ALA A 189 5.15 -0.14 -1.85
CA ALA A 189 4.12 0.60 -2.56
C ALA A 189 3.08 -0.37 -3.12
N ILE A 190 1.81 -0.16 -2.76
CA ILE A 190 0.70 -1.05 -3.13
C ILE A 190 -0.26 -0.29 -4.06
N PRO A 191 -0.55 -0.82 -5.26
CA PRO A 191 -1.61 -0.29 -6.12
C PRO A 191 -2.99 -0.59 -5.53
N VAL A 192 -3.87 0.42 -5.49
CA VAL A 192 -5.18 0.31 -4.85
C VAL A 192 -6.27 0.93 -5.71
N SER A 193 -7.37 0.20 -5.91
CA SER A 193 -8.62 0.73 -6.40
C SER A 193 -9.76 0.43 -5.43
N VAL A 194 -10.34 1.47 -4.83
CA VAL A 194 -11.54 1.32 -4.00
C VAL A 194 -12.73 0.87 -4.86
N LYS A 195 -12.81 1.36 -6.10
CA LYS A 195 -13.91 1.06 -7.02
C LYS A 195 -13.88 -0.39 -7.51
N ALA A 196 -12.70 -0.94 -7.80
CA ALA A 196 -12.51 -2.30 -8.28
C ALA A 196 -12.15 -3.31 -7.17
N ASP A 197 -12.10 -2.86 -5.92
CA ASP A 197 -11.74 -3.66 -4.74
C ASP A 197 -10.33 -4.29 -4.82
N ILE A 198 -9.39 -3.64 -5.54
CA ILE A 198 -8.02 -4.11 -5.78
C ILE A 198 -7.07 -3.60 -4.69
N GLY A 199 -6.11 -4.42 -4.27
CA GLY A 199 -5.02 -4.07 -3.36
C GLY A 199 -5.32 -4.31 -1.88
N PHE A 200 -6.57 -4.59 -1.50
CA PHE A 200 -6.93 -4.74 -0.09
C PHE A 200 -6.46 -6.05 0.52
N ASN A 201 -6.37 -7.14 -0.24
CA ASN A 201 -5.78 -8.39 0.25
C ASN A 201 -4.29 -8.20 0.57
N GLU A 202 -3.57 -7.48 -0.27
CA GLU A 202 -2.16 -7.12 -0.10
C GLU A 202 -1.96 -6.25 1.15
N ILE A 203 -2.84 -5.27 1.37
CA ILE A 203 -2.84 -4.44 2.59
C ILE A 203 -3.07 -5.31 3.83
N MET A 204 -4.01 -6.27 3.78
CA MET A 204 -4.28 -7.17 4.92
C MET A 204 -3.07 -8.06 5.24
N GLU A 205 -2.33 -8.53 4.23
CA GLU A 205 -1.08 -9.28 4.44
C GLU A 205 0.00 -8.45 5.14
N LEU A 206 0.08 -7.14 4.89
CA LEU A 206 0.99 -6.23 5.60
C LEU A 206 0.57 -6.00 7.06
N ILE A 207 -0.73 -5.95 7.34
CA ILE A 207 -1.26 -5.68 8.68
C ILE A 207 -1.06 -6.87 9.62
N LYS A 208 -1.14 -8.10 9.13
CA LYS A 208 -1.02 -9.33 9.95
C LYS A 208 0.22 -9.34 10.85
N PRO A 209 1.46 -9.18 10.35
CA PRO A 209 2.65 -9.23 11.20
C PRO A 209 2.72 -8.11 12.24
N VAL A 210 2.13 -6.94 11.96
CA VAL A 210 2.06 -5.83 12.94
C VAL A 210 1.15 -6.23 14.11
N ASN A 211 0.01 -6.83 13.82
CA ASN A 211 -0.92 -7.33 14.84
C ASN A 211 -0.31 -8.45 15.69
N ASP A 212 0.43 -9.37 15.06
CA ASP A 212 1.04 -10.51 15.75
C ASP A 212 2.11 -10.06 16.74
N GLN A 213 2.88 -9.00 16.41
CA GLN A 213 3.87 -8.43 17.34
C GLN A 213 3.25 -7.78 18.57
N GLN A 214 2.08 -7.18 18.45
CA GLN A 214 1.39 -6.56 19.60
C GLN A 214 0.75 -7.60 20.55
N SER A 215 0.62 -8.81 20.07
CA SER A 215 -0.01 -9.92 20.84
C SER A 215 1.00 -10.66 21.71
N LEU A 216 2.31 -10.35 21.59
CA LEU A 216 3.43 -10.93 22.37
C LEU A 216 3.79 -10.03 23.55
#